data_e5212497fde5c82a7e67524bab9cf4e8
#
_entry.id   e5212497fde5c82a7e67524bab9cf4e8
#
_cell.length_a   1.000
_cell.length_b   1.000
_cell.length_c   1.000
_cell.angle_alpha   90.00
_cell.angle_beta   90.00
_cell.angle_gamma   90.00
#
_symmetry.space_group_name_H-M   'P 1'
#
loop_
_entity.id
_entity.type
_entity.pdbx_description
1 polymer ?
#
loop_
_entity_poly.entity_id
_entity_poly.type
_entity_poly.pdbx_seq_one_letter_code
_entity_poly.pdbx_strand_id
1 'polypeptide(L)'
;MYAALALMFGAAIYLSVRAPSAHLRSVPPGFVRASGTRFVVDGRAFRFVGANVAVMYKDEDRAAMPETLREAALDGIKVVRVWASGEGTEENGVLSVGGDRADWPRKHPFRRAPDDWNEEAFVHLDHVLAEARRNNLHVQLCLVNWWRDTGGVTQYLRWAGIDDAADEHYKFGVNPERAMLFYTNETTRRLYREHVARIVMRRNTVTGILYRDDPTLFGYELMNEAQAPTGREAERRAWIEEMSAYIKSLDANHLITPGMWGYRSAYERREWLAVHSLPNIDYCDVHNYPRDDLDSFVDSPAALREFIDNRAAAAFSINKPLVFGEFGMSPDGYKGAAQVDWFRAYFDAAAHAGVGGAMFWILTPDPQRGYGITYKDVRDEQMRAELVRAAGLFNSLSNAAPPAALLNAGQHLIPRQFAFTRAPNDEAAKPVLKIQTDNTLLYRFAPEQAVRGRFEKLDGGDGYVWGAGVGFFEYVVPARTDRRRVSEIVVRAHLQPVPPHDADGRADETRVTLFINGTNCGAKLAAMEHQPNAVIQEWHVKNLIPRYHAWRGHALTLRFAVETDADRPFGINISNFPEWFHAGETKPIEVEVRR
;
A
#
# COMPACT_ATOMS: atom_id res chain seq x y z
N MET A 1 48.51 -3.05 -66.90
CA MET A 1 48.50 -1.62 -67.26
C MET A 1 47.08 -1.10 -67.11
N TYR A 2 46.92 -0.16 -66.21
CA TYR A 2 45.73 0.66 -65.83
C TYR A 2 44.50 -0.03 -65.27
N ALA A 3 44.41 0.09 -63.94
CA ALA A 3 43.20 -0.03 -63.15
C ALA A 3 42.30 1.19 -63.32
N ALA A 4 40.98 0.96 -63.36
CA ALA A 4 39.98 2.00 -63.23
C ALA A 4 39.12 1.69 -61.98
N LEU A 5 39.27 2.50 -60.93
CA LEU A 5 38.41 2.51 -59.76
C LEU A 5 37.03 3.09 -60.18
N ALA A 6 35.98 2.31 -59.93
CA ALA A 6 34.60 2.83 -59.98
C ALA A 6 34.11 3.01 -58.56
N LEU A 7 33.96 4.26 -58.12
CA LEU A 7 33.27 4.67 -56.91
C LEU A 7 31.76 4.53 -57.12
N MET A 8 31.13 3.57 -56.43
CA MET A 8 29.68 3.53 -56.31
C MET A 8 29.26 4.32 -55.08
N PHE A 9 28.61 5.46 -55.29
CA PHE A 9 27.84 6.17 -54.26
C PHE A 9 26.52 5.44 -54.08
N GLY A 10 26.40 4.75 -52.96
CA GLY A 10 25.13 4.21 -52.49
C GLY A 10 24.30 5.30 -51.79
N ALA A 11 23.28 5.82 -52.45
CA ALA A 11 22.29 6.67 -51.80
C ALA A 11 21.39 5.82 -50.92
N ALA A 12 21.58 5.93 -49.59
CA ALA A 12 20.66 5.37 -48.61
C ALA A 12 19.37 6.22 -48.61
N ILE A 13 18.31 5.68 -49.20
CA ILE A 13 16.96 6.25 -49.07
C ILE A 13 16.47 5.91 -47.67
N TYR A 14 16.48 6.89 -46.75
CA TYR A 14 15.77 6.83 -45.47
C TYR A 14 14.28 6.91 -45.77
N LEU A 15 13.60 5.78 -45.82
CA LEU A 15 12.15 5.70 -45.68
C LEU A 15 11.80 6.03 -44.23
N SER A 16 11.48 7.30 -43.99
CA SER A 16 10.81 7.69 -42.76
C SER A 16 9.42 7.04 -42.73
N VAL A 17 9.30 5.89 -42.10
CA VAL A 17 8.00 5.35 -41.69
C VAL A 17 7.43 6.35 -40.68
N ARG A 18 6.58 7.26 -41.16
CA ARG A 18 5.71 8.03 -40.30
C ARG A 18 4.86 7.01 -39.55
N ALA A 19 5.09 6.90 -38.21
CA ALA A 19 4.13 6.25 -37.34
C ALA A 19 2.74 6.85 -37.66
N PRO A 20 1.70 6.02 -37.79
CA PRO A 20 0.36 6.54 -37.99
C PRO A 20 0.09 7.50 -36.84
N SER A 21 -0.20 8.75 -37.16
CA SER A 21 -0.71 9.72 -36.20
C SER A 21 -1.90 9.08 -35.55
N ALA A 22 -1.76 8.74 -34.27
CA ALA A 22 -2.89 8.32 -33.46
C ALA A 22 -3.91 9.46 -33.59
N HIS A 23 -4.97 9.23 -34.33
CA HIS A 23 -6.11 10.13 -34.34
C HIS A 23 -6.57 10.17 -32.87
N LEU A 24 -6.27 11.27 -32.19
CA LEU A 24 -6.87 11.60 -30.91
C LEU A 24 -8.37 11.56 -31.13
N ARG A 25 -9.01 10.44 -30.81
CA ARG A 25 -10.47 10.37 -30.77
C ARG A 25 -10.90 11.48 -29.83
N SER A 26 -11.70 12.42 -30.33
CA SER A 26 -12.31 13.42 -29.48
C SER A 26 -13.18 12.67 -28.48
N VAL A 27 -12.79 12.72 -27.22
CA VAL A 27 -13.62 12.10 -26.17
C VAL A 27 -14.87 12.97 -26.00
N PRO A 28 -16.02 12.35 -25.82
CA PRO A 28 -17.26 13.07 -25.55
C PRO A 28 -17.13 14.02 -24.35
N PRO A 29 -17.92 15.10 -24.28
CA PRO A 29 -17.93 16.03 -23.14
C PRO A 29 -18.27 15.34 -21.82
N GLY A 30 -17.78 15.90 -20.72
CA GLY A 30 -18.12 15.49 -19.35
C GLY A 30 -17.26 14.35 -18.77
N PHE A 31 -16.41 13.69 -19.58
CA PHE A 31 -15.52 12.66 -19.05
C PHE A 31 -14.31 13.25 -18.31
N VAL A 32 -14.01 12.70 -17.14
CA VAL A 32 -12.78 13.02 -16.42
C VAL A 32 -11.58 12.37 -17.11
N ARG A 33 -10.48 13.09 -17.20
CA ARG A 33 -9.23 12.62 -17.81
C ARG A 33 -8.02 12.95 -16.98
N ALA A 34 -6.99 12.14 -17.07
CA ALA A 34 -5.66 12.50 -16.63
C ALA A 34 -4.96 13.36 -17.68
N SER A 35 -4.36 14.46 -17.25
CA SER A 35 -3.57 15.38 -18.08
C SER A 35 -2.32 15.78 -17.30
N GLY A 36 -1.23 15.07 -17.53
CA GLY A 36 -0.05 15.19 -16.69
C GLY A 36 -0.38 14.82 -15.25
N THR A 37 0.00 15.68 -14.32
CA THR A 37 -0.21 15.48 -12.88
C THR A 37 -1.61 15.86 -12.38
N ARG A 38 -2.57 16.10 -13.26
CA ARG A 38 -3.90 16.63 -12.92
C ARG A 38 -5.02 15.85 -13.60
N PHE A 39 -6.22 15.99 -13.03
CA PHE A 39 -7.45 15.66 -13.75
C PHE A 39 -8.04 16.90 -14.42
N VAL A 40 -8.74 16.66 -15.52
CA VAL A 40 -9.47 17.68 -16.27
C VAL A 40 -10.81 17.14 -16.72
N VAL A 41 -11.82 18.02 -16.74
CA VAL A 41 -13.13 17.79 -17.34
C VAL A 41 -13.43 18.96 -18.27
N ASP A 42 -13.71 18.70 -19.53
CA ASP A 42 -13.99 19.73 -20.55
C ASP A 42 -12.94 20.84 -20.58
N GLY A 43 -11.66 20.44 -20.45
CA GLY A 43 -10.51 21.35 -20.45
C GLY A 43 -10.30 22.15 -19.16
N ARG A 44 -11.13 21.97 -18.15
CA ARG A 44 -10.99 22.62 -16.83
C ARG A 44 -10.37 21.68 -15.83
N ALA A 45 -9.50 22.20 -14.99
CA ALA A 45 -8.90 21.41 -13.92
C ALA A 45 -9.99 20.89 -12.96
N PHE A 46 -9.85 19.60 -12.61
CA PHE A 46 -10.77 18.90 -11.73
C PHE A 46 -10.00 18.34 -10.54
N ARG A 47 -10.37 18.78 -9.34
CA ARG A 47 -9.88 18.27 -8.07
C ARG A 47 -11.05 18.03 -7.14
N PHE A 48 -10.92 17.06 -6.24
CA PHE A 48 -12.07 16.65 -5.46
C PHE A 48 -11.74 16.17 -4.05
N VAL A 49 -12.69 16.43 -3.14
CA VAL A 49 -12.91 15.60 -1.97
C VAL A 49 -13.86 14.49 -2.40
N GLY A 50 -13.56 13.27 -2.02
CA GLY A 50 -14.37 12.10 -2.30
C GLY A 50 -14.69 11.31 -1.04
N ALA A 51 -15.54 10.32 -1.19
CA ALA A 51 -15.92 9.39 -0.13
C ALA A 51 -16.06 7.97 -0.66
N ASN A 52 -15.62 7.00 0.12
CA ASN A 52 -16.17 5.65 0.03
C ASN A 52 -17.59 5.68 0.59
N VAL A 53 -18.54 5.02 -0.05
CA VAL A 53 -19.95 5.09 0.35
C VAL A 53 -20.53 3.70 0.58
N ALA A 54 -21.22 3.54 1.70
CA ALA A 54 -21.93 2.31 2.06
C ALA A 54 -23.30 2.29 1.39
N VAL A 55 -23.40 1.75 0.19
CA VAL A 55 -24.64 1.76 -0.61
C VAL A 55 -24.99 0.41 -1.26
N MET A 56 -24.14 -0.63 -1.12
CA MET A 56 -24.28 -1.83 -1.94
C MET A 56 -24.74 -3.09 -1.22
N TYR A 57 -24.31 -3.32 0.02
CA TYR A 57 -24.37 -4.66 0.58
C TYR A 57 -25.45 -4.89 1.63
N LYS A 58 -25.57 -4.04 2.65
CA LYS A 58 -26.61 -4.15 3.68
C LYS A 58 -27.95 -3.65 3.13
N ASP A 59 -29.07 -4.24 3.56
CA ASP A 59 -30.41 -3.78 3.17
C ASP A 59 -30.62 -2.34 3.55
N GLU A 60 -30.17 -1.94 4.73
CA GLU A 60 -30.27 -0.57 5.25
C GLU A 60 -29.43 0.40 4.41
N ASP A 61 -28.21 0.02 4.02
CA ASP A 61 -27.35 0.82 3.15
C ASP A 61 -28.00 0.99 1.75
N ARG A 62 -28.56 -0.09 1.21
CA ARG A 62 -29.26 -0.06 -0.09
C ARG A 62 -30.51 0.79 -0.06
N ALA A 63 -31.32 0.68 1.00
CA ALA A 63 -32.52 1.48 1.19
C ALA A 63 -32.19 2.98 1.37
N ALA A 64 -31.09 3.30 2.06
CA ALA A 64 -30.63 4.67 2.29
C ALA A 64 -29.78 5.24 1.13
N MET A 65 -29.45 4.48 0.10
CA MET A 65 -28.55 4.86 -0.99
C MET A 65 -28.90 6.24 -1.61
N PRO A 66 -30.15 6.57 -1.96
CA PRO A 66 -30.46 7.87 -2.53
C PRO A 66 -30.17 9.03 -1.56
N GLU A 67 -30.44 8.83 -0.28
CA GLU A 67 -30.14 9.80 0.77
C GLU A 67 -28.63 9.95 0.95
N THR A 68 -27.90 8.84 1.03
CA THR A 68 -26.43 8.84 1.19
C THR A 68 -25.75 9.63 0.06
N LEU A 69 -26.15 9.42 -1.19
CA LEU A 69 -25.57 10.13 -2.33
C LEU A 69 -25.96 11.62 -2.36
N ARG A 70 -27.18 11.95 -1.95
CA ARG A 70 -27.61 13.35 -1.81
C ARG A 70 -26.78 14.06 -0.73
N GLU A 71 -26.62 13.43 0.44
CA GLU A 71 -25.84 13.99 1.56
C GLU A 71 -24.36 14.14 1.18
N ALA A 72 -23.80 13.17 0.44
CA ALA A 72 -22.46 13.32 -0.12
C ALA A 72 -22.33 14.58 -0.98
N ALA A 73 -23.27 14.83 -1.87
CA ALA A 73 -23.26 16.03 -2.71
C ALA A 73 -23.41 17.32 -1.90
N LEU A 74 -24.26 17.32 -0.85
CA LEU A 74 -24.42 18.46 0.07
C LEU A 74 -23.14 18.78 0.84
N ASP A 75 -22.35 17.78 1.19
CA ASP A 75 -21.04 17.93 1.83
C ASP A 75 -19.93 18.37 0.84
N GLY A 76 -20.27 18.59 -0.44
CA GLY A 76 -19.34 19.04 -1.47
C GLY A 76 -18.47 17.94 -2.07
N ILE A 77 -18.76 16.68 -1.77
CA ILE A 77 -18.11 15.52 -2.38
C ILE A 77 -18.42 15.52 -3.88
N LYS A 78 -17.42 15.16 -4.70
CA LYS A 78 -17.57 15.08 -6.15
C LYS A 78 -17.40 13.68 -6.71
N VAL A 79 -16.63 12.85 -6.03
CA VAL A 79 -16.37 11.46 -6.45
C VAL A 79 -16.72 10.53 -5.30
N VAL A 80 -17.52 9.53 -5.58
CA VAL A 80 -17.84 8.45 -4.64
C VAL A 80 -17.25 7.14 -5.14
N ARG A 81 -16.62 6.38 -4.25
CA ARG A 81 -16.11 5.04 -4.55
C ARG A 81 -17.12 4.01 -4.12
N VAL A 82 -17.50 3.15 -5.07
CA VAL A 82 -18.56 2.16 -4.93
C VAL A 82 -17.98 0.77 -5.28
N TRP A 83 -18.35 -0.21 -4.51
CA TRP A 83 -17.98 -1.60 -4.75
C TRP A 83 -18.88 -2.23 -5.80
N ALA A 84 -18.30 -2.57 -6.96
CA ALA A 84 -18.99 -3.30 -8.03
C ALA A 84 -18.53 -4.77 -8.03
N SER A 85 -18.40 -5.35 -6.86
CA SER A 85 -17.92 -6.72 -6.60
C SER A 85 -18.74 -7.34 -5.47
N GLY A 86 -18.58 -8.63 -5.28
CA GLY A 86 -19.26 -9.43 -4.27
C GLY A 86 -19.49 -10.83 -4.83
N GLU A 87 -18.82 -11.83 -4.25
CA GLU A 87 -18.72 -13.17 -4.77
C GLU A 87 -19.14 -14.21 -3.74
N GLY A 88 -19.94 -15.18 -4.19
CA GLY A 88 -20.46 -16.27 -3.37
C GLY A 88 -21.76 -15.93 -2.65
N THR A 89 -22.35 -16.92 -2.03
CA THR A 89 -23.59 -16.84 -1.23
C THR A 89 -23.32 -17.25 0.21
N GLU A 90 -24.31 -17.18 1.08
CA GLU A 90 -24.21 -17.72 2.45
C GLU A 90 -23.87 -19.21 2.46
N GLU A 91 -24.30 -19.96 1.45
CA GLU A 91 -24.11 -21.41 1.37
C GLU A 91 -22.74 -21.79 0.78
N ASN A 92 -22.27 -21.07 -0.24
CA ASN A 92 -21.07 -21.43 -1.00
C ASN A 92 -19.94 -20.40 -0.91
N GLY A 93 -20.15 -19.28 -0.25
CA GLY A 93 -19.17 -18.22 -0.11
C GLY A 93 -18.08 -18.55 0.89
N VAL A 94 -16.91 -17.93 0.71
CA VAL A 94 -15.87 -17.95 1.74
C VAL A 94 -16.37 -17.20 2.97
N LEU A 95 -16.08 -17.74 4.15
CA LEU A 95 -16.42 -17.05 5.40
C LEU A 95 -15.55 -15.82 5.56
N SER A 96 -16.14 -14.68 5.82
CA SER A 96 -15.38 -13.51 6.22
C SER A 96 -14.75 -13.75 7.60
N VAL A 97 -13.59 -13.17 7.84
CA VAL A 97 -12.89 -13.30 9.12
C VAL A 97 -13.22 -12.09 9.97
N GLY A 98 -14.03 -12.35 10.99
CA GLY A 98 -14.22 -11.41 12.10
C GLY A 98 -15.36 -10.41 11.97
N GLY A 99 -16.22 -10.41 12.98
CA GLY A 99 -17.16 -9.36 13.31
C GLY A 99 -18.41 -9.27 12.44
N ASP A 100 -19.03 -8.14 12.51
CA ASP A 100 -20.26 -7.73 11.85
C ASP A 100 -20.19 -7.61 10.32
N ARG A 101 -19.00 -7.84 9.74
CA ARG A 101 -18.80 -7.85 8.28
C ARG A 101 -19.12 -9.19 7.63
N ALA A 102 -19.35 -10.24 8.44
CA ALA A 102 -19.41 -11.61 7.94
C ALA A 102 -20.55 -11.86 6.94
N ASP A 103 -21.68 -11.20 7.08
CA ASP A 103 -22.91 -11.60 6.42
C ASP A 103 -23.36 -10.69 5.26
N TRP A 104 -22.91 -9.46 5.24
CA TRP A 104 -23.45 -8.45 4.33
C TRP A 104 -23.06 -8.59 2.84
N PRO A 105 -21.85 -9.02 2.43
CA PRO A 105 -21.56 -9.18 1.01
C PRO A 105 -22.28 -10.34 0.35
N ARG A 106 -22.68 -11.35 1.13
CA ARG A 106 -23.31 -12.59 0.63
C ARG A 106 -24.79 -12.44 0.38
N LYS A 107 -25.43 -11.46 0.99
CA LYS A 107 -26.85 -11.21 0.81
C LYS A 107 -27.15 -10.68 -0.59
N HIS A 108 -26.28 -9.82 -1.11
CA HIS A 108 -26.43 -9.19 -2.41
C HIS A 108 -25.16 -9.31 -3.29
N PRO A 109 -24.63 -10.55 -3.50
CA PRO A 109 -23.44 -10.71 -4.33
C PRO A 109 -23.76 -10.37 -5.78
N PHE A 110 -22.78 -9.92 -6.54
CA PHE A 110 -22.90 -9.79 -7.99
C PHE A 110 -22.84 -11.12 -8.70
N ARG A 111 -22.07 -12.07 -8.16
CA ARG A 111 -21.87 -13.40 -8.72
C ARG A 111 -22.01 -14.45 -7.64
N ARG A 112 -23.04 -15.32 -7.76
CA ARG A 112 -23.33 -16.37 -6.77
C ARG A 112 -22.46 -17.61 -6.98
N ALA A 113 -22.22 -17.96 -8.24
CA ALA A 113 -21.37 -19.05 -8.69
C ALA A 113 -20.72 -18.71 -10.05
N PRO A 114 -19.75 -19.48 -10.56
CA PRO A 114 -19.07 -19.17 -11.83
C PRO A 114 -20.00 -18.81 -13.00
N ASP A 115 -21.16 -19.42 -13.10
CA ASP A 115 -22.12 -19.19 -14.18
C ASP A 115 -23.46 -18.59 -13.67
N ASP A 116 -23.53 -18.22 -12.39
CA ASP A 116 -24.74 -17.65 -11.78
C ASP A 116 -24.53 -16.17 -11.38
N TRP A 117 -25.18 -15.30 -12.10
CA TRP A 117 -25.15 -13.85 -11.92
C TRP A 117 -26.40 -13.34 -11.21
N ASN A 118 -26.22 -12.45 -10.25
CA ASN A 118 -27.30 -11.80 -9.55
C ASN A 118 -27.72 -10.50 -10.23
N GLU A 119 -28.64 -10.55 -11.16
CA GLU A 119 -29.10 -9.38 -11.91
C GLU A 119 -29.64 -8.27 -10.99
N GLU A 120 -30.20 -8.62 -9.84
CA GLU A 120 -30.68 -7.63 -8.85
C GLU A 120 -29.56 -6.71 -8.33
N ALA A 121 -28.37 -7.27 -8.10
CA ALA A 121 -27.21 -6.47 -7.69
C ALA A 121 -26.77 -5.51 -8.78
N PHE A 122 -26.80 -5.94 -10.04
CA PHE A 122 -26.51 -5.06 -11.19
C PHE A 122 -27.58 -3.98 -11.38
N VAL A 123 -28.86 -4.29 -11.23
CA VAL A 123 -29.95 -3.31 -11.30
C VAL A 123 -29.81 -2.30 -10.16
N HIS A 124 -29.41 -2.73 -8.96
CA HIS A 124 -29.16 -1.78 -7.88
C HIS A 124 -27.99 -0.84 -8.21
N LEU A 125 -26.91 -1.35 -8.81
CA LEU A 125 -25.80 -0.51 -9.29
C LEU A 125 -26.27 0.48 -10.37
N ASP A 126 -27.21 0.09 -11.25
CA ASP A 126 -27.85 1.01 -12.21
C ASP A 126 -28.51 2.18 -11.49
N HIS A 127 -29.25 1.91 -10.40
CA HIS A 127 -29.86 2.95 -9.58
C HIS A 127 -28.84 3.83 -8.89
N VAL A 128 -27.73 3.26 -8.37
CA VAL A 128 -26.62 4.03 -7.79
C VAL A 128 -26.05 5.04 -8.79
N LEU A 129 -25.76 4.60 -10.02
CA LEU A 129 -25.24 5.49 -11.06
C LEU A 129 -26.27 6.55 -11.48
N ALA A 130 -27.54 6.17 -11.60
CA ALA A 130 -28.60 7.12 -11.93
C ALA A 130 -28.76 8.19 -10.84
N GLU A 131 -28.67 7.80 -9.57
CA GLU A 131 -28.77 8.73 -8.45
C GLU A 131 -27.53 9.61 -8.31
N ALA A 132 -26.33 9.05 -8.49
CA ALA A 132 -25.09 9.82 -8.56
C ALA A 132 -25.15 10.90 -9.65
N ARG A 133 -25.66 10.54 -10.83
CA ARG A 133 -25.88 11.49 -11.94
C ARG A 133 -26.84 12.63 -11.56
N ARG A 134 -27.96 12.33 -10.85
CA ARG A 134 -28.89 13.36 -10.39
C ARG A 134 -28.24 14.35 -9.43
N ASN A 135 -27.28 13.89 -8.65
CA ASN A 135 -26.57 14.68 -7.65
C ASN A 135 -25.23 15.25 -8.16
N ASN A 136 -24.93 15.17 -9.47
CA ASN A 136 -23.67 15.61 -10.07
C ASN A 136 -22.42 14.99 -9.41
N LEU A 137 -22.52 13.76 -8.99
CA LEU A 137 -21.40 12.96 -8.48
C LEU A 137 -20.80 12.13 -9.62
N HIS A 138 -19.50 11.93 -9.56
CA HIS A 138 -18.82 10.88 -10.33
C HIS A 138 -18.65 9.63 -9.47
N VAL A 139 -18.62 8.46 -10.11
CA VAL A 139 -18.52 7.17 -9.43
C VAL A 139 -17.26 6.42 -9.88
N GLN A 140 -16.39 6.06 -8.94
CA GLN A 140 -15.32 5.10 -9.14
C GLN A 140 -15.83 3.71 -8.79
N LEU A 141 -15.67 2.73 -9.68
CA LEU A 141 -16.08 1.34 -9.44
C LEU A 141 -14.89 0.46 -9.08
N CYS A 142 -14.92 -0.15 -7.90
CA CYS A 142 -13.98 -1.17 -7.48
C CYS A 142 -14.48 -2.55 -7.95
N LEU A 143 -13.66 -3.28 -8.75
CA LEU A 143 -14.10 -4.44 -9.51
C LEU A 143 -13.88 -5.79 -8.81
N VAL A 144 -12.97 -5.87 -7.84
CA VAL A 144 -12.74 -7.05 -6.99
C VAL A 144 -11.99 -6.63 -5.73
N ASN A 145 -12.06 -7.43 -4.69
CA ASN A 145 -11.33 -7.22 -3.44
C ASN A 145 -10.17 -8.21 -3.30
N TRP A 146 -9.02 -7.74 -2.83
CA TRP A 146 -7.98 -8.65 -2.35
C TRP A 146 -8.45 -9.44 -1.12
N TRP A 147 -9.21 -8.76 -0.23
CA TRP A 147 -9.66 -9.31 1.04
C TRP A 147 -10.92 -10.17 0.90
N ARG A 148 -11.13 -11.07 1.88
CA ARG A 148 -12.29 -11.99 1.90
C ARG A 148 -13.62 -11.33 2.20
N ASP A 149 -13.63 -10.09 2.66
CA ASP A 149 -14.85 -9.41 3.14
C ASP A 149 -15.99 -9.44 2.11
N THR A 150 -15.67 -9.40 0.82
CA THR A 150 -16.65 -9.46 -0.26
C THR A 150 -16.61 -10.79 -1.03
N GLY A 151 -15.92 -11.81 -0.52
CA GLY A 151 -15.55 -13.01 -1.27
C GLY A 151 -14.16 -12.87 -1.89
N GLY A 152 -13.98 -11.86 -2.73
CA GLY A 152 -12.72 -11.41 -3.28
C GLY A 152 -11.88 -12.51 -3.95
N VAL A 153 -10.56 -12.32 -3.97
CA VAL A 153 -9.64 -13.26 -4.63
C VAL A 153 -9.79 -14.70 -4.10
N THR A 154 -10.10 -14.84 -2.81
CA THR A 154 -10.27 -16.17 -2.18
C THR A 154 -11.46 -16.93 -2.79
N GLN A 155 -12.57 -16.25 -3.07
CA GLN A 155 -13.73 -16.89 -3.69
C GLN A 155 -13.46 -17.31 -5.13
N TYR A 156 -12.76 -16.47 -5.90
CA TYR A 156 -12.32 -16.82 -7.26
C TYR A 156 -11.43 -18.06 -7.28
N LEU A 157 -10.50 -18.15 -6.31
CA LEU A 157 -9.62 -19.30 -6.17
C LEU A 157 -10.40 -20.57 -5.80
N ARG A 158 -11.39 -20.45 -4.90
CA ARG A 158 -12.29 -21.57 -4.58
C ARG A 158 -13.05 -22.05 -5.82
N TRP A 159 -13.55 -21.15 -6.63
CA TRP A 159 -14.20 -21.49 -7.89
C TRP A 159 -13.26 -22.12 -8.93
N ALA A 160 -11.97 -21.85 -8.83
CA ALA A 160 -10.93 -22.51 -9.62
C ALA A 160 -10.50 -23.88 -9.05
N GLY A 161 -11.13 -24.36 -7.97
CA GLY A 161 -10.80 -25.64 -7.33
C GLY A 161 -9.55 -25.60 -6.45
N ILE A 162 -9.10 -24.40 -6.03
CA ILE A 162 -7.92 -24.22 -5.19
C ILE A 162 -8.37 -24.13 -3.73
N ASP A 163 -7.83 -25.01 -2.89
CA ASP A 163 -8.16 -25.12 -1.47
C ASP A 163 -7.82 -23.85 -0.69
N ASP A 164 -8.71 -23.44 0.23
CA ASP A 164 -8.61 -22.26 1.07
C ASP A 164 -8.50 -22.58 2.58
N ALA A 165 -8.35 -23.84 2.95
CA ALA A 165 -8.33 -24.26 4.35
C ALA A 165 -7.25 -23.56 5.20
N ALA A 166 -6.12 -23.19 4.59
CA ALA A 166 -5.06 -22.48 5.29
C ALA A 166 -5.30 -20.97 5.44
N ASP A 167 -6.27 -20.41 4.73
CA ASP A 167 -6.50 -18.94 4.72
C ASP A 167 -6.96 -18.40 6.08
N GLU A 168 -7.67 -19.21 6.87
CA GLU A 168 -8.16 -18.83 8.20
C GLU A 168 -7.06 -18.47 9.21
N HIS A 169 -5.83 -18.94 8.96
CA HIS A 169 -4.67 -18.65 9.81
C HIS A 169 -4.02 -17.29 9.53
N TYR A 170 -4.47 -16.60 8.48
CA TYR A 170 -3.92 -15.31 8.08
C TYR A 170 -4.82 -14.15 8.47
N LYS A 171 -4.22 -12.99 8.73
CA LYS A 171 -4.96 -11.75 8.98
C LYS A 171 -5.90 -11.48 7.81
N PHE A 172 -7.13 -11.11 8.10
CA PHE A 172 -8.19 -10.93 7.11
C PHE A 172 -8.47 -12.15 6.21
N GLY A 173 -8.00 -13.33 6.61
CA GLY A 173 -8.32 -14.60 5.95
C GLY A 173 -7.80 -14.74 4.53
N VAL A 174 -6.65 -14.18 4.22
CA VAL A 174 -6.00 -14.30 2.92
C VAL A 174 -4.57 -14.75 3.08
N ASN A 175 -4.27 -15.96 2.61
CA ASN A 175 -2.91 -16.46 2.47
C ASN A 175 -2.26 -15.77 1.26
N PRO A 176 -1.24 -14.90 1.45
CA PRO A 176 -0.66 -14.14 0.35
C PRO A 176 -0.09 -15.00 -0.77
N GLU A 177 0.57 -16.11 -0.45
CA GLU A 177 1.16 -17.02 -1.45
C GLU A 177 0.09 -17.73 -2.29
N ARG A 178 -0.99 -18.16 -1.63
CA ARG A 178 -2.13 -18.74 -2.32
C ARG A 178 -2.85 -17.70 -3.18
N ALA A 179 -3.04 -16.50 -2.66
CA ALA A 179 -3.72 -15.42 -3.36
C ALA A 179 -3.02 -15.00 -4.66
N MET A 180 -1.70 -15.19 -4.77
CA MET A 180 -0.95 -14.98 -6.01
C MET A 180 -1.45 -15.82 -7.18
N LEU A 181 -2.06 -16.98 -6.91
CA LEU A 181 -2.65 -17.81 -7.95
C LEU A 181 -3.84 -17.13 -8.64
N PHE A 182 -4.46 -16.14 -8.01
CA PHE A 182 -5.49 -15.32 -8.66
C PHE A 182 -4.95 -14.62 -9.91
N TYR A 183 -3.72 -14.12 -9.87
CA TYR A 183 -3.11 -13.43 -10.99
C TYR A 183 -2.67 -14.34 -12.12
N THR A 184 -2.35 -15.59 -11.82
CA THR A 184 -1.71 -16.52 -12.77
C THR A 184 -2.61 -17.65 -13.27
N ASN A 185 -3.63 -18.03 -12.49
CA ASN A 185 -4.54 -19.11 -12.86
C ASN A 185 -5.51 -18.67 -13.97
N GLU A 186 -5.61 -19.46 -15.03
CA GLU A 186 -6.42 -19.13 -16.21
C GLU A 186 -7.93 -19.03 -15.90
N THR A 187 -8.42 -19.87 -14.98
CA THR A 187 -9.84 -19.83 -14.57
C THR A 187 -10.16 -18.53 -13.84
N THR A 188 -9.34 -18.10 -12.87
CA THR A 188 -9.57 -16.86 -12.14
C THR A 188 -9.50 -15.65 -13.06
N ARG A 189 -8.51 -15.60 -13.98
CA ARG A 189 -8.36 -14.54 -14.99
C ARG A 189 -9.55 -14.48 -15.93
N ARG A 190 -10.05 -15.62 -16.39
CA ARG A 190 -11.26 -15.72 -17.23
C ARG A 190 -12.49 -15.22 -16.48
N LEU A 191 -12.70 -15.70 -15.25
CA LEU A 191 -13.83 -15.29 -14.41
C LEU A 191 -13.81 -13.78 -14.12
N TYR A 192 -12.64 -13.20 -13.89
CA TYR A 192 -12.49 -11.77 -13.71
C TYR A 192 -12.82 -10.99 -15.00
N ARG A 193 -12.30 -11.40 -16.16
CA ARG A 193 -12.65 -10.76 -17.45
C ARG A 193 -14.14 -10.80 -17.75
N GLU A 194 -14.82 -11.91 -17.43
CA GLU A 194 -16.28 -12.02 -17.57
C GLU A 194 -17.02 -11.02 -16.69
N HIS A 195 -16.59 -10.85 -15.43
CA HIS A 195 -17.15 -9.85 -14.52
C HIS A 195 -16.95 -8.42 -15.05
N VAL A 196 -15.74 -8.11 -15.43
CA VAL A 196 -15.39 -6.81 -16.05
C VAL A 196 -16.25 -6.53 -17.27
N ALA A 197 -16.34 -7.47 -18.21
CA ALA A 197 -17.14 -7.30 -19.42
C ALA A 197 -18.62 -7.03 -19.10
N ARG A 198 -19.16 -7.75 -18.10
CA ARG A 198 -20.57 -7.57 -17.70
C ARG A 198 -20.84 -6.20 -17.13
N ILE A 199 -19.88 -5.61 -16.40
CA ILE A 199 -20.00 -4.24 -15.89
C ILE A 199 -19.77 -3.22 -17.01
N VAL A 200 -18.63 -3.27 -17.69
CA VAL A 200 -18.22 -2.25 -18.67
C VAL A 200 -19.22 -2.15 -19.84
N MET A 201 -19.73 -3.29 -20.30
CA MET A 201 -20.67 -3.36 -21.42
C MET A 201 -22.14 -3.27 -21.00
N ARG A 202 -22.42 -3.06 -19.70
CA ARG A 202 -23.77 -2.97 -19.17
C ARG A 202 -24.48 -1.74 -19.74
N ARG A 203 -25.72 -1.93 -20.12
CA ARG A 203 -26.66 -0.84 -20.35
C ARG A 203 -27.44 -0.60 -19.06
N ASN A 204 -27.31 0.58 -18.49
CA ASN A 204 -28.05 1.00 -17.30
C ASN A 204 -29.55 0.92 -17.56
N THR A 205 -30.28 0.16 -16.76
CA THR A 205 -31.72 -0.08 -16.92
C THR A 205 -32.58 1.15 -16.57
N VAL A 206 -32.01 2.11 -15.83
CA VAL A 206 -32.68 3.35 -15.43
C VAL A 206 -32.46 4.48 -16.42
N THR A 207 -31.19 4.68 -16.84
CA THR A 207 -30.81 5.79 -17.71
C THR A 207 -30.77 5.42 -19.20
N GLY A 208 -30.69 4.13 -19.52
CA GLY A 208 -30.51 3.63 -20.89
C GLY A 208 -29.10 3.84 -21.47
N ILE A 209 -28.16 4.42 -20.69
CA ILE A 209 -26.80 4.71 -21.13
C ILE A 209 -25.93 3.46 -20.92
N LEU A 210 -25.02 3.14 -21.87
CA LEU A 210 -24.00 2.13 -21.61
C LEU A 210 -22.99 2.67 -20.57
N TYR A 211 -22.54 1.85 -19.64
CA TYR A 211 -21.59 2.28 -18.61
C TYR A 211 -20.34 2.91 -19.21
N ARG A 212 -19.77 2.30 -20.26
CA ARG A 212 -18.61 2.85 -20.98
C ARG A 212 -18.85 4.20 -21.68
N ASP A 213 -20.12 4.61 -21.82
CA ASP A 213 -20.52 5.86 -22.46
C ASP A 213 -21.11 6.86 -21.44
N ASP A 214 -21.12 6.51 -20.13
CA ASP A 214 -21.71 7.35 -19.07
C ASP A 214 -20.64 8.19 -18.36
N PRO A 215 -20.56 9.51 -18.60
CA PRO A 215 -19.60 10.37 -17.94
C PRO A 215 -19.81 10.50 -16.41
N THR A 216 -20.88 9.92 -15.85
CA THR A 216 -21.05 9.77 -14.41
C THR A 216 -19.99 8.86 -13.81
N LEU A 217 -19.47 7.88 -14.57
CA LEU A 217 -18.35 7.08 -14.12
C LEU A 217 -17.06 7.92 -14.14
N PHE A 218 -16.33 7.92 -13.03
CA PHE A 218 -14.99 8.45 -12.94
C PHE A 218 -13.98 7.48 -13.57
N GLY A 219 -14.12 6.22 -13.22
CA GLY A 219 -13.23 5.18 -13.70
C GLY A 219 -13.39 3.86 -12.98
N TYR A 220 -12.48 2.96 -13.32
CA TYR A 220 -12.42 1.60 -12.77
C TYR A 220 -11.17 1.42 -11.92
N GLU A 221 -11.34 0.80 -10.79
CA GLU A 221 -10.28 0.30 -9.95
C GLU A 221 -10.22 -1.22 -10.13
N LEU A 222 -9.07 -1.72 -10.57
CA LEU A 222 -8.93 -3.14 -10.92
C LEU A 222 -9.17 -4.05 -9.73
N MET A 223 -8.63 -3.70 -8.58
CA MET A 223 -8.75 -4.48 -7.35
C MET A 223 -8.54 -3.59 -6.13
N ASN A 224 -9.38 -3.70 -5.11
CA ASN A 224 -9.09 -3.11 -3.82
C ASN A 224 -7.84 -3.73 -3.22
N GLU A 225 -6.84 -2.89 -2.96
CA GLU A 225 -5.59 -3.23 -2.26
C GLU A 225 -4.84 -4.42 -2.85
N ALA A 226 -4.66 -4.40 -4.18
CA ALA A 226 -3.91 -5.42 -4.90
C ALA A 226 -2.50 -5.62 -4.32
N GLN A 227 -2.26 -6.79 -3.71
CA GLN A 227 -1.00 -7.10 -3.04
C GLN A 227 -0.19 -8.18 -3.76
N ALA A 228 1.08 -8.27 -3.39
CA ALA A 228 1.94 -9.38 -3.72
C ALA A 228 3.00 -9.54 -2.62
N PRO A 229 3.33 -10.77 -2.21
CA PRO A 229 4.53 -11.03 -1.41
C PRO A 229 5.78 -10.50 -2.12
N THR A 230 6.77 -10.12 -1.33
CA THR A 230 8.07 -9.69 -1.86
C THR A 230 8.63 -10.77 -2.80
N GLY A 231 8.97 -10.34 -4.03
CA GLY A 231 9.51 -11.21 -5.06
C GLY A 231 8.48 -11.80 -6.02
N ARG A 232 7.21 -11.57 -5.77
CA ARG A 232 6.15 -12.02 -6.68
C ARG A 232 5.38 -10.88 -7.34
N GLU A 233 5.89 -9.67 -7.22
CA GLU A 233 5.27 -8.44 -7.74
C GLU A 233 5.15 -8.45 -9.27
N ALA A 234 6.06 -9.15 -9.95
CA ALA A 234 6.01 -9.28 -11.40
C ALA A 234 4.72 -9.95 -11.89
N GLU A 235 4.19 -10.94 -11.15
CA GLU A 235 2.95 -11.62 -11.48
C GLU A 235 1.75 -10.67 -11.33
N ARG A 236 1.69 -9.92 -10.23
CA ARG A 236 0.68 -8.87 -10.03
C ARG A 236 0.77 -7.82 -11.12
N ARG A 237 1.97 -7.34 -11.44
CA ARG A 237 2.17 -6.31 -12.47
C ARG A 237 1.72 -6.79 -13.85
N ALA A 238 2.05 -8.01 -14.24
CA ALA A 238 1.62 -8.61 -15.50
C ALA A 238 0.08 -8.73 -15.58
N TRP A 239 -0.56 -9.12 -14.48
CA TRP A 239 -2.02 -9.19 -14.38
C TRP A 239 -2.66 -7.79 -14.52
N ILE A 240 -2.12 -6.77 -13.83
CA ILE A 240 -2.59 -5.38 -13.92
C ILE A 240 -2.45 -4.86 -15.36
N GLU A 241 -1.33 -5.14 -16.02
CA GLU A 241 -1.11 -4.76 -17.42
C GLU A 241 -2.13 -5.41 -18.35
N GLU A 242 -2.35 -6.71 -18.22
CA GLU A 242 -3.34 -7.45 -19.01
C GLU A 242 -4.77 -6.96 -18.77
N MET A 243 -5.19 -6.82 -17.50
CA MET A 243 -6.57 -6.47 -17.19
C MET A 243 -6.87 -5.00 -17.50
N SER A 244 -5.91 -4.10 -17.32
CA SER A 244 -6.07 -2.71 -17.76
C SER A 244 -6.17 -2.59 -19.28
N ALA A 245 -5.36 -3.35 -20.03
CA ALA A 245 -5.47 -3.42 -21.48
C ALA A 245 -6.82 -3.99 -21.94
N TYR A 246 -7.30 -5.02 -21.23
CA TYR A 246 -8.62 -5.61 -21.51
C TYR A 246 -9.75 -4.59 -21.29
N ILE A 247 -9.76 -3.86 -20.18
CA ILE A 247 -10.76 -2.80 -19.93
C ILE A 247 -10.67 -1.73 -21.04
N LYS A 248 -9.47 -1.24 -21.36
CA LYS A 248 -9.30 -0.21 -22.40
C LYS A 248 -9.74 -0.70 -23.80
N SER A 249 -9.73 -2.00 -24.06
CA SER A 249 -10.28 -2.57 -25.30
C SER A 249 -11.81 -2.50 -25.35
N LEU A 250 -12.47 -2.50 -24.20
CA LEU A 250 -13.93 -2.40 -24.07
C LEU A 250 -14.40 -0.95 -23.91
N ASP A 251 -13.60 -0.14 -23.21
CA ASP A 251 -13.88 1.23 -22.80
C ASP A 251 -12.63 2.09 -22.88
N ALA A 252 -12.56 2.96 -23.85
CA ALA A 252 -11.47 3.91 -24.03
C ALA A 252 -11.72 5.27 -23.36
N ASN A 253 -12.86 5.45 -22.71
CA ASN A 253 -13.30 6.74 -22.17
C ASN A 253 -12.92 6.94 -20.70
N HIS A 254 -12.99 5.89 -19.88
CA HIS A 254 -12.84 6.02 -18.44
C HIS A 254 -11.43 5.77 -17.94
N LEU A 255 -11.14 6.34 -16.80
CA LEU A 255 -9.86 6.21 -16.10
C LEU A 255 -9.72 4.80 -15.47
N ILE A 256 -8.48 4.36 -15.35
CA ILE A 256 -8.14 3.10 -14.68
C ILE A 256 -7.05 3.34 -13.65
N THR A 257 -7.24 2.76 -12.45
CA THR A 257 -6.22 2.65 -11.41
C THR A 257 -6.06 1.19 -10.96
N PRO A 258 -4.88 0.77 -10.49
CA PRO A 258 -4.69 -0.62 -10.06
C PRO A 258 -5.36 -0.95 -8.73
N GLY A 259 -5.57 0.03 -7.83
CA GLY A 259 -6.12 -0.16 -6.49
C GLY A 259 -5.07 -0.60 -5.48
N MET A 260 -3.91 0.03 -5.46
CA MET A 260 -2.84 -0.30 -4.51
C MET A 260 -2.91 0.56 -3.26
N TRP A 261 -2.61 -0.04 -2.10
CA TRP A 261 -2.56 0.72 -0.84
C TRP A 261 -1.35 1.68 -0.71
N GLY A 262 -0.39 1.66 -1.64
CA GLY A 262 0.80 2.49 -1.59
C GLY A 262 2.08 1.69 -1.38
N TYR A 263 3.03 2.29 -0.64
CA TYR A 263 4.33 1.69 -0.36
C TYR A 263 4.87 2.16 0.99
N ARG A 264 5.71 1.33 1.62
CA ARG A 264 6.36 1.61 2.91
C ARG A 264 7.87 1.55 2.84
N SER A 265 8.42 1.09 1.70
CA SER A 265 9.85 0.96 1.50
C SER A 265 10.28 1.51 0.14
N ALA A 266 11.57 1.77 -0.05
CA ALA A 266 12.10 2.19 -1.36
C ALA A 266 11.88 1.11 -2.43
N TYR A 267 11.93 -0.15 -2.02
CA TYR A 267 11.62 -1.28 -2.88
C TYR A 267 10.16 -1.26 -3.32
N GLU A 268 9.22 -1.23 -2.38
CA GLU A 268 7.79 -1.17 -2.69
C GLU A 268 7.45 0.08 -3.51
N ARG A 269 8.14 1.21 -3.27
CA ARG A 269 7.98 2.42 -4.10
C ARG A 269 8.38 2.18 -5.55
N ARG A 270 9.49 1.46 -5.81
CA ARG A 270 9.87 1.11 -7.20
C ARG A 270 8.80 0.26 -7.86
N GLU A 271 8.28 -0.73 -7.16
CA GLU A 271 7.21 -1.58 -7.66
C GLU A 271 5.90 -0.80 -7.86
N TRP A 272 5.56 0.07 -6.92
CA TRP A 272 4.40 0.95 -7.04
C TRP A 272 4.54 1.88 -8.26
N LEU A 273 5.71 2.49 -8.47
CA LEU A 273 6.01 3.30 -9.65
C LEU A 273 5.96 2.46 -10.93
N ALA A 274 6.52 1.24 -10.93
CA ALA A 274 6.50 0.36 -12.10
C ALA A 274 5.07 0.01 -12.52
N VAL A 275 4.20 -0.31 -11.55
CA VAL A 275 2.78 -0.58 -11.81
C VAL A 275 2.06 0.66 -12.33
N HIS A 276 2.22 1.80 -11.67
CA HIS A 276 1.53 3.03 -12.06
C HIS A 276 2.09 3.64 -13.36
N SER A 277 3.28 3.23 -13.80
CA SER A 277 3.84 3.62 -15.10
C SER A 277 3.28 2.83 -16.29
N LEU A 278 2.53 1.77 -16.03
CA LEU A 278 1.91 0.99 -17.11
C LEU A 278 1.03 1.87 -18.01
N PRO A 279 1.01 1.63 -19.33
CA PRO A 279 0.41 2.55 -20.30
C PRO A 279 -1.10 2.73 -20.16
N ASN A 280 -1.82 1.74 -19.62
CA ASN A 280 -3.27 1.78 -19.45
C ASN A 280 -3.70 2.16 -18.02
N ILE A 281 -2.78 2.47 -17.13
CA ILE A 281 -3.05 3.03 -15.81
C ILE A 281 -3.02 4.54 -15.92
N ASP A 282 -4.10 5.21 -15.58
CA ASP A 282 -4.26 6.65 -15.80
C ASP A 282 -3.83 7.51 -14.62
N TYR A 283 -3.95 7.00 -13.39
CA TYR A 283 -3.59 7.73 -12.18
C TYR A 283 -3.06 6.80 -11.08
N CYS A 284 -2.36 7.41 -10.14
CA CYS A 284 -1.82 6.73 -8.96
C CYS A 284 -2.82 6.74 -7.83
N ASP A 285 -2.84 5.67 -7.04
CA ASP A 285 -3.66 5.54 -5.84
C ASP A 285 -2.86 5.10 -4.62
N VAL A 286 -3.35 5.51 -3.46
CA VAL A 286 -2.80 5.19 -2.14
C VAL A 286 -3.94 5.10 -1.15
N HIS A 287 -3.87 4.13 -0.23
CA HIS A 287 -4.69 4.06 0.97
C HIS A 287 -3.84 4.38 2.19
N ASN A 288 -4.38 5.14 3.15
CA ASN A 288 -3.63 5.54 4.33
C ASN A 288 -4.54 5.67 5.56
N TYR A 289 -4.19 4.97 6.61
CA TYR A 289 -4.89 5.01 7.90
C TYR A 289 -3.91 5.47 8.99
N PRO A 290 -3.70 6.80 9.17
CA PRO A 290 -2.74 7.33 10.12
C PRO A 290 -2.93 6.76 11.52
N ARG A 291 -1.80 6.39 12.16
CA ARG A 291 -1.74 5.79 13.49
C ARG A 291 -2.45 4.44 13.63
N ASP A 292 -2.93 3.86 12.55
CA ASP A 292 -3.38 2.47 12.52
C ASP A 292 -2.20 1.52 12.26
N ASP A 293 -2.36 0.25 12.54
CA ASP A 293 -1.31 -0.79 12.54
C ASP A 293 -0.29 -0.66 11.40
N LEU A 294 -0.79 -0.44 10.19
CA LEU A 294 0.03 -0.39 8.99
C LEU A 294 0.69 0.98 8.75
N ASP A 295 0.12 2.05 9.30
CA ASP A 295 0.55 3.43 9.12
C ASP A 295 0.81 4.13 10.47
N SER A 296 1.18 3.36 11.48
CA SER A 296 1.46 3.84 12.85
C SER A 296 2.56 4.91 12.91
N PHE A 297 3.46 4.92 11.92
CA PHE A 297 4.50 5.95 11.76
C PHE A 297 3.96 7.31 11.33
N VAL A 298 2.72 7.40 10.79
CA VAL A 298 2.04 8.66 10.52
C VAL A 298 1.35 9.13 11.80
N ASP A 299 2.13 9.47 12.80
CA ASP A 299 1.70 9.72 14.19
C ASP A 299 1.45 11.19 14.53
N SER A 300 1.75 12.08 13.60
CA SER A 300 1.64 13.53 13.77
C SER A 300 1.25 14.24 12.48
N PRO A 301 0.67 15.45 12.53
CA PRO A 301 0.40 16.24 11.33
C PRO A 301 1.63 16.52 10.47
N ALA A 302 2.82 16.59 11.08
CA ALA A 302 4.08 16.76 10.35
C ALA A 302 4.46 15.49 9.59
N ALA A 303 4.37 14.32 10.22
CA ALA A 303 4.59 13.03 9.57
C ALA A 303 3.56 12.77 8.45
N LEU A 304 2.30 13.14 8.69
CA LEU A 304 1.26 13.08 7.67
C LEU A 304 1.59 13.95 6.46
N ARG A 305 2.03 15.17 6.69
CA ARG A 305 2.45 16.07 5.61
C ARG A 305 3.60 15.47 4.79
N GLU A 306 4.63 14.96 5.47
CA GLU A 306 5.77 14.31 4.81
C GLU A 306 5.33 13.08 4.02
N PHE A 307 4.42 12.26 4.58
CA PHE A 307 3.83 11.12 3.91
C PHE A 307 3.14 11.52 2.60
N ILE A 308 2.25 12.52 2.65
CA ILE A 308 1.49 12.98 1.47
C ILE A 308 2.43 13.58 0.42
N ASP A 309 3.36 14.45 0.83
CA ASP A 309 4.32 15.11 -0.07
C ASP A 309 5.19 14.06 -0.79
N ASN A 310 5.62 13.01 -0.10
CA ASN A 310 6.40 11.92 -0.69
C ASN A 310 5.62 11.16 -1.78
N ARG A 311 4.36 10.79 -1.53
CA ARG A 311 3.50 10.08 -2.49
C ARG A 311 3.16 10.97 -3.68
N ALA A 312 2.90 12.25 -3.44
CA ALA A 312 2.67 13.23 -4.49
C ALA A 312 3.90 13.38 -5.40
N ALA A 313 5.09 13.55 -4.82
CA ALA A 313 6.33 13.62 -5.58
C ALA A 313 6.58 12.36 -6.41
N ALA A 314 6.32 11.18 -5.86
CA ALA A 314 6.45 9.91 -6.59
C ALA A 314 5.49 9.83 -7.79
N ALA A 315 4.21 10.14 -7.62
CA ALA A 315 3.23 10.16 -8.71
C ALA A 315 3.59 11.20 -9.79
N PHE A 316 4.02 12.39 -9.36
CA PHE A 316 4.41 13.45 -10.30
C PHE A 316 5.68 13.12 -11.08
N SER A 317 6.60 12.31 -10.52
CA SER A 317 7.80 11.87 -11.22
C SER A 317 7.50 11.03 -12.47
N ILE A 318 6.36 10.36 -12.49
CA ILE A 318 5.87 9.60 -13.65
C ILE A 318 4.75 10.33 -14.40
N ASN A 319 4.59 11.63 -14.13
CA ASN A 319 3.64 12.52 -14.80
C ASN A 319 2.18 12.05 -14.70
N LYS A 320 1.76 11.57 -13.52
CA LYS A 320 0.38 11.12 -13.27
C LYS A 320 -0.25 11.82 -12.08
N PRO A 321 -1.60 11.99 -12.07
CA PRO A 321 -2.33 12.46 -10.89
C PRO A 321 -2.22 11.44 -9.76
N LEU A 322 -2.32 11.91 -8.51
CA LEU A 322 -2.45 11.07 -7.32
C LEU A 322 -3.85 11.19 -6.73
N VAL A 323 -4.40 10.08 -6.31
CA VAL A 323 -5.63 10.00 -5.49
C VAL A 323 -5.30 9.21 -4.22
N PHE A 324 -5.71 9.72 -3.07
CA PHE A 324 -5.86 8.91 -1.88
C PHE A 324 -7.24 8.24 -1.95
N GLY A 325 -7.26 6.96 -2.35
CA GLY A 325 -8.47 6.17 -2.59
C GLY A 325 -9.21 5.81 -1.30
N GLU A 326 -8.43 5.69 -0.23
CA GLU A 326 -8.96 5.55 1.12
C GLU A 326 -8.08 6.29 2.13
N PHE A 327 -8.71 6.95 3.09
CA PHE A 327 -8.08 7.32 4.35
C PHE A 327 -9.13 7.37 5.46
N GLY A 328 -8.71 7.16 6.68
CA GLY A 328 -9.61 7.18 7.83
C GLY A 328 -8.84 7.28 9.13
N MET A 329 -9.56 7.56 10.21
CA MET A 329 -9.03 7.57 11.57
C MET A 329 -9.79 6.57 12.41
N SER A 330 -9.06 5.70 13.12
CA SER A 330 -9.68 4.72 14.00
C SER A 330 -10.58 5.40 15.04
N PRO A 331 -11.83 4.95 15.19
CA PRO A 331 -12.74 5.54 16.18
C PRO A 331 -12.28 5.31 17.63
N ASP A 332 -11.43 4.32 17.88
CA ASP A 332 -11.01 3.95 19.23
C ASP A 332 -9.98 4.91 19.84
N GLY A 333 -9.25 5.63 18.99
CA GLY A 333 -8.24 6.60 19.43
C GLY A 333 -8.60 8.08 19.23
N TYR A 334 -9.61 8.40 18.39
CA TYR A 334 -9.84 9.77 17.93
C TYR A 334 -11.32 10.07 17.72
N LYS A 335 -12.04 10.36 18.81
CA LYS A 335 -13.44 10.82 18.70
C LYS A 335 -13.54 12.34 18.84
N GLY A 336 -14.52 12.93 18.15
CA GLY A 336 -14.82 14.35 18.28
C GLY A 336 -13.79 15.28 17.62
N ALA A 337 -13.39 16.34 18.33
CA ALA A 337 -12.54 17.40 17.80
C ALA A 337 -11.19 16.89 17.27
N ALA A 338 -10.59 15.88 17.92
CA ALA A 338 -9.32 15.31 17.46
C ALA A 338 -9.42 14.64 16.09
N GLN A 339 -10.53 13.95 15.79
CA GLN A 339 -10.77 13.36 14.47
C GLN A 339 -10.94 14.44 13.40
N VAL A 340 -11.70 15.50 13.70
CA VAL A 340 -11.90 16.65 12.79
C VAL A 340 -10.57 17.34 12.49
N ASP A 341 -9.72 17.54 13.48
CA ASP A 341 -8.40 18.16 13.30
C ASP A 341 -7.47 17.33 12.40
N TRP A 342 -7.52 16.00 12.52
CA TRP A 342 -6.78 15.10 11.64
C TRP A 342 -7.31 15.12 10.20
N PHE A 343 -8.63 15.10 10.00
CA PHE A 343 -9.23 15.25 8.69
C PHE A 343 -8.85 16.58 8.05
N ARG A 344 -8.86 17.66 8.85
CA ARG A 344 -8.41 18.98 8.40
C ARG A 344 -6.94 18.95 7.96
N ALA A 345 -6.06 18.39 8.78
CA ALA A 345 -4.64 18.26 8.45
C ALA A 345 -4.43 17.45 7.17
N TYR A 346 -5.21 16.36 7.01
CA TYR A 346 -5.15 15.51 5.83
C TYR A 346 -5.54 16.26 4.55
N PHE A 347 -6.71 16.88 4.55
CA PHE A 347 -7.20 17.62 3.39
C PHE A 347 -6.33 18.82 3.06
N ASP A 348 -5.84 19.54 4.07
CA ASP A 348 -4.95 20.68 3.85
C ASP A 348 -3.62 20.23 3.23
N ALA A 349 -3.02 19.18 3.74
CA ALA A 349 -1.79 18.62 3.18
C ALA A 349 -2.00 18.13 1.73
N ALA A 350 -3.05 17.35 1.47
CA ALA A 350 -3.37 16.84 0.14
C ALA A 350 -3.67 17.97 -0.86
N ALA A 351 -4.47 18.96 -0.46
CA ALA A 351 -4.79 20.11 -1.30
C ALA A 351 -3.55 20.92 -1.67
N HIS A 352 -2.67 21.23 -0.71
CA HIS A 352 -1.45 22.01 -0.95
C HIS A 352 -0.37 21.22 -1.71
N ALA A 353 -0.30 19.90 -1.54
CA ALA A 353 0.59 19.06 -2.32
C ALA A 353 0.19 18.96 -3.80
N GLY A 354 -1.00 19.37 -4.18
CA GLY A 354 -1.47 19.29 -5.57
C GLY A 354 -2.12 17.94 -5.92
N VAL A 355 -2.51 17.16 -4.92
CA VAL A 355 -3.19 15.86 -5.06
C VAL A 355 -4.51 16.02 -5.81
N GLY A 356 -4.81 15.14 -6.74
CA GLY A 356 -6.01 15.18 -7.58
C GLY A 356 -7.30 14.90 -6.81
N GLY A 357 -7.24 14.01 -5.82
CA GLY A 357 -8.39 13.66 -4.98
C GLY A 357 -8.02 13.01 -3.66
N ALA A 358 -8.89 13.13 -2.66
CA ALA A 358 -8.78 12.43 -1.39
C ALA A 358 -10.16 11.93 -0.96
N MET A 359 -10.30 10.61 -0.80
CA MET A 359 -11.54 9.92 -0.48
C MET A 359 -11.43 9.28 0.91
N PHE A 360 -12.31 9.67 1.82
CA PHE A 360 -12.30 9.08 3.16
C PHE A 360 -13.10 7.77 3.22
N TRP A 361 -12.74 6.91 4.13
CA TRP A 361 -13.44 5.69 4.51
C TRP A 361 -14.19 5.95 5.80
N ILE A 362 -15.53 6.03 5.86
CA ILE A 362 -16.57 5.79 4.86
C ILE A 362 -17.80 6.63 5.21
N LEU A 363 -18.53 7.18 4.24
CA LEU A 363 -19.83 7.81 4.45
C LEU A 363 -20.90 6.73 4.54
N THR A 364 -21.69 6.73 5.62
CA THR A 364 -22.63 5.65 5.94
C THR A 364 -23.90 6.17 6.63
N PRO A 365 -25.07 5.54 6.41
CA PRO A 365 -26.26 5.78 7.21
C PRO A 365 -26.18 5.16 8.61
N ASP A 366 -25.22 4.29 8.87
CA ASP A 366 -25.07 3.54 10.13
C ASP A 366 -24.15 4.28 11.11
N PRO A 367 -24.69 4.85 12.21
CA PRO A 367 -23.92 5.61 13.20
C PRO A 367 -22.98 4.73 14.05
N GLN A 368 -23.07 3.42 13.95
CA GLN A 368 -22.24 2.48 14.72
C GLN A 368 -21.10 1.86 13.91
N ARG A 369 -21.04 2.14 12.60
CA ARG A 369 -19.96 1.61 11.75
C ARG A 369 -18.62 2.25 12.13
N GLY A 370 -17.64 1.44 12.47
CA GLY A 370 -16.25 1.87 12.69
C GLY A 370 -15.72 2.66 11.48
N TYR A 371 -14.90 3.67 11.68
CA TYR A 371 -14.44 4.64 10.68
C TYR A 371 -15.57 5.43 9.98
N GLY A 372 -16.82 5.11 10.24
CA GLY A 372 -17.96 5.73 9.56
C GLY A 372 -18.16 7.19 9.97
N ILE A 373 -18.40 8.03 8.98
CA ILE A 373 -18.96 9.36 9.13
C ILE A 373 -20.42 9.26 8.70
N THR A 374 -21.34 9.67 9.58
CA THR A 374 -22.76 9.55 9.30
C THR A 374 -23.46 10.91 9.27
N TYR A 375 -24.42 11.04 8.37
CA TYR A 375 -25.30 12.20 8.30
C TYR A 375 -26.54 12.07 9.19
N LYS A 376 -26.65 10.97 9.96
CA LYS A 376 -27.76 10.70 10.88
C LYS A 376 -27.43 10.97 12.34
N ASP A 377 -26.22 11.40 12.65
CA ASP A 377 -25.80 11.70 14.00
C ASP A 377 -25.24 13.12 14.11
N VAL A 378 -25.83 13.92 14.99
CA VAL A 378 -25.40 15.30 15.27
C VAL A 378 -23.93 15.40 15.70
N ARG A 379 -23.35 14.32 16.22
CA ARG A 379 -21.91 14.26 16.58
C ARG A 379 -21.00 14.45 15.39
N ASP A 380 -21.47 14.15 14.18
CA ASP A 380 -20.71 14.29 12.96
C ASP A 380 -20.92 15.63 12.23
N GLU A 381 -21.72 16.55 12.77
CA GLU A 381 -21.96 17.87 12.16
C GLU A 381 -20.65 18.64 11.95
N GLN A 382 -19.73 18.61 12.93
CA GLN A 382 -18.44 19.28 12.79
C GLN A 382 -17.56 18.63 11.70
N MET A 383 -17.64 17.31 11.58
CA MET A 383 -16.93 16.58 10.52
C MET A 383 -17.52 16.92 9.15
N ARG A 384 -18.83 16.98 9.01
CA ARG A 384 -19.49 17.37 7.76
C ARG A 384 -19.17 18.81 7.38
N ALA A 385 -19.14 19.72 8.33
CA ALA A 385 -18.68 21.10 8.10
C ALA A 385 -17.22 21.14 7.60
N GLU A 386 -16.35 20.25 8.10
CA GLU A 386 -14.98 20.12 7.64
C GLU A 386 -14.90 19.57 6.21
N LEU A 387 -15.76 18.63 5.81
CA LEU A 387 -15.86 18.14 4.43
C LEU A 387 -16.22 19.28 3.47
N VAL A 388 -17.22 20.10 3.81
CA VAL A 388 -17.61 21.29 3.02
C VAL A 388 -16.44 22.28 2.90
N ARG A 389 -15.72 22.56 4.01
CA ARG A 389 -14.53 23.41 4.00
C ARG A 389 -13.44 22.85 3.06
N ALA A 390 -13.15 21.57 3.19
CA ALA A 390 -12.16 20.88 2.37
C ALA A 390 -12.52 20.90 0.88
N ALA A 391 -13.80 20.65 0.54
CA ALA A 391 -14.28 20.74 -0.83
C ALA A 391 -14.09 22.15 -1.41
N GLY A 392 -14.36 23.20 -0.62
CA GLY A 392 -14.07 24.58 -0.96
C GLY A 392 -12.59 24.83 -1.24
N LEU A 393 -11.70 24.28 -0.40
CA LEU A 393 -10.25 24.37 -0.57
C LEU A 393 -9.77 23.69 -1.87
N PHE A 394 -10.18 22.44 -2.13
CA PHE A 394 -9.84 21.73 -3.35
C PHE A 394 -10.33 22.46 -4.62
N ASN A 395 -11.51 23.05 -4.56
CA ASN A 395 -12.05 23.87 -5.64
C ASN A 395 -11.21 25.12 -5.89
N SER A 396 -10.84 25.86 -4.83
CA SER A 396 -10.06 27.09 -4.93
C SER A 396 -8.65 26.86 -5.49
N LEU A 397 -8.07 25.71 -5.18
CA LEU A 397 -6.74 25.29 -5.63
C LEU A 397 -6.76 24.42 -6.91
N SER A 398 -7.91 24.21 -7.55
CA SER A 398 -8.03 23.31 -8.69
C SER A 398 -7.08 23.67 -9.84
N ASN A 399 -6.92 24.96 -10.12
CA ASN A 399 -6.01 25.48 -11.16
C ASN A 399 -4.56 25.68 -10.68
N ALA A 400 -4.29 25.57 -9.38
CA ALA A 400 -2.95 25.73 -8.86
C ALA A 400 -2.02 24.62 -9.36
N ALA A 401 -0.83 24.98 -9.80
CA ALA A 401 0.20 23.98 -10.11
C ALA A 401 0.63 23.26 -8.83
N PRO A 402 0.97 21.96 -8.92
CA PRO A 402 1.67 21.31 -7.82
C PRO A 402 2.94 22.09 -7.44
N PRO A 403 3.36 22.07 -6.16
CA PRO A 403 4.57 22.74 -5.73
C PRO A 403 5.79 22.31 -6.57
N ALA A 404 6.59 23.27 -7.04
CA ALA A 404 7.79 22.99 -7.83
C ALA A 404 8.77 22.03 -7.12
N ALA A 405 8.84 22.12 -5.78
CA ALA A 405 9.65 21.23 -4.98
C ALA A 405 9.22 19.75 -5.14
N LEU A 406 7.92 19.48 -5.22
CA LEU A 406 7.41 18.11 -5.40
C LEU A 406 7.56 17.63 -6.86
N LEU A 407 7.38 18.51 -7.84
CA LEU A 407 7.61 18.17 -9.25
C LEU A 407 9.08 17.82 -9.53
N ASN A 408 10.01 18.46 -8.85
CA ASN A 408 11.43 18.25 -9.01
C ASN A 408 11.97 17.12 -8.10
N ALA A 409 11.35 16.88 -6.96
CA ALA A 409 11.80 15.86 -5.99
C ALA A 409 11.70 14.44 -6.55
N GLY A 410 10.78 14.19 -7.48
CA GLY A 410 10.62 12.88 -8.12
C GLY A 410 11.87 12.37 -8.83
N GLN A 411 12.73 13.28 -9.30
CA GLN A 411 14.01 12.93 -9.92
C GLN A 411 15.11 12.61 -8.89
N HIS A 412 14.90 12.98 -7.61
CA HIS A 412 15.89 12.90 -6.54
C HIS A 412 15.29 12.45 -5.19
N LEU A 413 14.32 11.52 -5.21
CA LEU A 413 13.90 10.87 -3.97
C LEU A 413 15.05 9.97 -3.48
N ILE A 414 16.12 10.64 -3.04
CA ILE A 414 17.21 10.02 -2.29
C ILE A 414 16.62 9.66 -0.94
N PRO A 415 16.71 8.39 -0.51
CA PRO A 415 16.34 8.01 0.84
C PRO A 415 17.03 8.93 1.84
N ARG A 416 16.26 9.54 2.74
CA ARG A 416 16.86 10.41 3.76
C ARG A 416 17.69 9.56 4.71
N GLN A 417 18.96 9.89 4.83
CA GLN A 417 19.80 9.27 5.85
C GLN A 417 19.44 9.85 7.21
N PHE A 418 19.05 8.98 8.11
CA PHE A 418 18.82 9.30 9.51
C PHE A 418 20.02 8.90 10.34
N ALA A 419 20.42 9.78 11.23
CA ALA A 419 21.39 9.48 12.25
C ALA A 419 20.85 9.94 13.60
N PHE A 420 20.90 9.10 14.59
CA PHE A 420 20.54 9.47 15.94
C PHE A 420 21.56 8.95 16.95
N THR A 421 21.63 9.63 18.08
CA THR A 421 22.40 9.19 19.24
C THR A 421 21.58 9.49 20.48
N ARG A 422 21.41 8.49 21.33
CA ARG A 422 20.78 8.61 22.67
C ARG A 422 21.81 8.39 23.75
N ALA A 423 21.58 8.95 24.93
CA ALA A 423 22.42 8.65 26.06
C ALA A 423 22.29 7.15 26.43
N PRO A 424 23.37 6.44 26.74
CA PRO A 424 23.31 5.01 27.09
C PRO A 424 22.48 4.71 28.35
N ASN A 425 22.22 5.71 29.17
CA ASN A 425 21.39 5.64 30.37
C ASN A 425 19.93 6.13 30.16
N ASP A 426 19.57 6.44 28.93
CA ASP A 426 18.17 6.76 28.57
C ASP A 426 17.29 5.55 28.88
N GLU A 427 16.21 5.77 29.63
CA GLU A 427 15.25 4.70 30.00
C GLU A 427 14.68 4.03 28.74
N ALA A 428 14.45 4.80 27.67
CA ALA A 428 13.94 4.29 26.41
C ALA A 428 14.92 3.35 25.68
N ALA A 429 16.21 3.37 26.04
CA ALA A 429 17.25 2.53 25.43
C ALA A 429 17.63 1.31 26.27
N LYS A 430 17.03 1.15 27.46
CA LYS A 430 17.39 0.05 28.36
C LYS A 430 16.73 -1.27 27.96
N PRO A 431 17.52 -2.36 27.86
CA PRO A 431 16.96 -3.68 27.61
C PRO A 431 16.18 -4.20 28.84
N VAL A 432 15.31 -5.14 28.57
CA VAL A 432 14.65 -5.92 29.62
C VAL A 432 15.51 -7.12 29.97
N LEU A 433 15.95 -7.23 31.23
CA LEU A 433 16.60 -8.44 31.75
C LEU A 433 15.53 -9.50 31.99
N LYS A 434 15.57 -10.60 31.24
CA LYS A 434 14.60 -11.69 31.30
C LYS A 434 15.04 -12.86 32.18
N ILE A 435 16.31 -13.20 32.15
CA ILE A 435 16.89 -14.30 32.93
C ILE A 435 18.17 -13.82 33.59
N GLN A 436 18.28 -14.07 34.88
CA GLN A 436 19.49 -13.88 35.66
C GLN A 436 19.73 -15.12 36.51
N THR A 437 20.73 -15.88 36.13
CA THR A 437 21.23 -17.00 36.91
C THR A 437 22.73 -16.81 37.19
N ASP A 438 23.35 -17.69 37.96
CA ASP A 438 24.76 -17.64 38.21
C ASP A 438 25.61 -17.79 36.94
N ASN A 439 25.06 -18.48 35.92
CA ASN A 439 25.76 -18.82 34.71
C ASN A 439 25.24 -18.12 33.45
N THR A 440 24.08 -17.44 33.51
CA THR A 440 23.44 -16.86 32.33
C THR A 440 22.72 -15.56 32.63
N LEU A 441 22.94 -14.57 31.78
CA LEU A 441 22.16 -13.33 31.72
C LEU A 441 21.52 -13.26 30.33
N LEU A 442 20.20 -13.12 30.27
CA LEU A 442 19.47 -12.93 29.01
C LEU A 442 18.82 -11.56 28.99
N TYR A 443 19.20 -10.75 28.04
CA TYR A 443 18.63 -9.44 27.77
C TYR A 443 17.80 -9.48 26.50
N ARG A 444 16.70 -8.74 26.50
CA ARG A 444 15.87 -8.52 25.31
C ARG A 444 15.77 -7.04 25.00
N PHE A 445 15.85 -6.73 23.71
CA PHE A 445 15.71 -5.38 23.19
C PHE A 445 14.57 -5.36 22.17
N ALA A 446 13.78 -4.30 22.21
CA ALA A 446 12.99 -3.90 21.05
C ALA A 446 13.90 -3.14 20.06
N PRO A 447 13.62 -3.15 18.75
CA PRO A 447 14.45 -2.47 17.74
C PRO A 447 14.68 -0.98 18.04
N GLU A 448 13.67 -0.29 18.53
CA GLU A 448 13.69 1.13 18.90
C GLU A 448 14.58 1.47 20.10
N GLN A 449 15.05 0.48 20.84
CA GLN A 449 15.96 0.67 21.98
C GLN A 449 17.43 0.85 21.59
N ALA A 450 17.69 0.99 20.29
CA ALA A 450 19.04 1.35 19.83
C ALA A 450 19.47 2.69 20.42
N VAL A 451 20.73 2.75 20.92
CA VAL A 451 21.35 3.97 21.44
C VAL A 451 21.93 4.84 20.35
N ARG A 452 22.25 4.24 19.22
CA ARG A 452 22.82 4.93 18.07
C ARG A 452 22.45 4.20 16.79
N GLY A 453 22.15 4.95 15.77
CA GLY A 453 21.89 4.41 14.44
C GLY A 453 22.23 5.42 13.36
N ARG A 454 22.56 4.88 12.20
CA ARG A 454 22.62 5.59 10.93
C ARG A 454 22.03 4.68 9.88
N PHE A 455 20.93 5.08 9.29
CA PHE A 455 20.18 4.26 8.37
C PHE A 455 19.41 5.14 7.39
N GLU A 456 18.99 4.56 6.28
CA GLU A 456 17.97 5.17 5.45
C GLU A 456 16.61 4.86 6.05
N LYS A 457 15.88 5.91 6.46
CA LYS A 457 14.47 5.77 6.80
C LYS A 457 13.72 5.61 5.50
N LEU A 458 13.10 4.48 5.34
CA LEU A 458 12.13 4.29 4.30
C LEU A 458 10.80 4.85 4.80
N ASP A 459 10.18 5.68 3.98
CA ASP A 459 8.91 6.28 4.33
C ASP A 459 7.92 5.17 4.61
N GLY A 460 7.51 5.09 5.83
CA GLY A 460 6.35 4.38 6.17
C GLY A 460 6.49 2.96 6.69
N GLY A 461 7.48 2.64 7.46
CA GLY A 461 7.52 1.35 8.16
C GLY A 461 7.79 1.53 9.65
N ASP A 462 7.14 0.75 10.50
CA ASP A 462 7.46 0.62 11.92
C ASP A 462 8.81 -0.08 12.14
N GLY A 463 9.44 -0.55 11.07
CA GLY A 463 10.74 -1.17 11.08
C GLY A 463 11.84 -0.19 10.73
N TYR A 464 13.01 -0.43 11.27
CA TYR A 464 14.22 0.21 10.83
C TYR A 464 14.72 -0.51 9.59
N VAL A 465 14.91 0.22 8.50
CA VAL A 465 15.47 -0.34 7.27
C VAL A 465 16.81 0.32 7.00
N TRP A 466 17.82 -0.48 6.86
CA TRP A 466 19.11 -0.06 6.40
C TRP A 466 19.16 -0.17 4.87
N GLY A 467 19.21 0.97 4.19
CA GLY A 467 19.20 1.03 2.73
C GLY A 467 20.59 1.12 2.09
N ALA A 468 20.62 1.60 0.86
CA ALA A 468 21.88 1.80 0.11
C ALA A 468 22.88 2.66 0.88
N GLY A 469 24.07 2.14 1.09
CA GLY A 469 25.11 2.76 1.89
C GLY A 469 25.31 2.09 3.25
N VAL A 470 26.16 2.66 4.08
CA VAL A 470 26.52 2.08 5.37
C VAL A 470 25.41 2.38 6.38
N GLY A 471 24.59 1.38 6.69
CA GLY A 471 23.58 1.43 7.76
C GLY A 471 24.01 0.62 8.98
N PHE A 472 23.71 1.09 10.18
CA PHE A 472 23.94 0.34 11.40
C PHE A 472 23.00 0.75 12.52
N PHE A 473 22.81 -0.18 13.49
CA PHE A 473 22.18 0.08 14.79
C PHE A 473 23.07 -0.44 15.90
N GLU A 474 23.17 0.34 16.97
CA GLU A 474 23.94 -0.01 18.16
C GLU A 474 23.02 -0.12 19.37
N TYR A 475 23.22 -1.18 20.16
CA TYR A 475 22.54 -1.45 21.41
C TYR A 475 23.57 -1.59 22.52
N VAL A 476 23.22 -1.16 23.74
CA VAL A 476 24.09 -1.30 24.90
C VAL A 476 23.52 -2.32 25.87
N VAL A 477 24.23 -3.41 26.06
CA VAL A 477 23.92 -4.41 27.08
C VAL A 477 24.59 -3.99 28.38
N PRO A 478 23.85 -3.74 29.48
CA PRO A 478 24.41 -3.28 30.76
C PRO A 478 25.11 -4.41 31.53
N ALA A 479 25.46 -5.51 30.88
CA ALA A 479 26.22 -6.60 31.48
C ALA A 479 27.59 -6.11 31.91
N ARG A 480 27.77 -5.87 33.21
CA ARG A 480 29.10 -5.68 33.75
C ARG A 480 29.83 -7.03 33.69
N THR A 481 30.83 -7.11 32.87
CA THR A 481 31.70 -8.30 32.72
C THR A 481 32.73 -8.38 33.83
N ASP A 482 32.48 -7.75 34.99
CA ASP A 482 33.40 -7.71 36.10
C ASP A 482 33.46 -9.06 36.80
N ARG A 483 34.60 -9.68 36.75
CA ARG A 483 35.12 -10.77 37.62
C ARG A 483 34.71 -12.22 37.29
N ARG A 484 33.75 -12.53 36.46
CA ARG A 484 33.47 -13.92 36.03
C ARG A 484 33.84 -14.11 34.58
N ARG A 485 34.38 -15.26 34.23
CA ARG A 485 34.75 -15.60 32.85
C ARG A 485 33.47 -15.72 32.02
N VAL A 486 33.30 -14.84 31.02
CA VAL A 486 32.31 -15.03 29.97
C VAL A 486 32.82 -16.09 29.01
N SER A 487 32.12 -17.21 28.91
CA SER A 487 32.47 -18.31 28.03
C SER A 487 31.95 -18.12 26.61
N GLU A 488 30.77 -17.52 26.50
CA GLU A 488 30.07 -17.34 25.23
C GLU A 488 29.10 -16.16 25.31
N ILE A 489 28.96 -15.42 24.20
CA ILE A 489 27.89 -14.47 23.99
C ILE A 489 27.09 -14.98 22.78
N VAL A 490 25.78 -15.24 22.99
CA VAL A 490 24.87 -15.61 21.92
C VAL A 490 23.99 -14.42 21.62
N VAL A 491 23.98 -13.97 20.39
CA VAL A 491 23.15 -12.87 19.91
C VAL A 491 22.17 -13.41 18.90
N ARG A 492 20.88 -13.22 19.14
CA ARG A 492 19.80 -13.58 18.23
C ARG A 492 19.09 -12.32 17.77
N ALA A 493 18.85 -12.19 16.49
CA ALA A 493 18.11 -11.08 15.93
C ALA A 493 17.19 -11.56 14.81
N HIS A 494 15.95 -11.06 14.81
CA HIS A 494 15.02 -11.24 13.72
C HIS A 494 15.38 -10.24 12.62
N LEU A 495 15.87 -10.76 11.52
CA LEU A 495 16.30 -9.97 10.38
C LEU A 495 15.47 -10.38 9.17
N GLN A 496 14.74 -9.43 8.63
CA GLN A 496 14.06 -9.57 7.37
C GLN A 496 14.87 -8.81 6.31
N PRO A 497 15.39 -9.49 5.29
CA PRO A 497 15.94 -8.77 4.17
C PRO A 497 14.82 -7.96 3.51
N VAL A 498 15.17 -6.76 3.06
CA VAL A 498 14.32 -6.00 2.13
C VAL A 498 15.03 -6.09 0.80
N PRO A 499 14.91 -7.20 0.08
CA PRO A 499 15.56 -7.38 -1.18
C PRO A 499 14.71 -6.74 -2.27
N PRO A 500 15.32 -6.14 -3.25
CA PRO A 500 14.80 -6.29 -4.58
C PRO A 500 15.09 -7.71 -5.05
N HIS A 501 14.16 -8.36 -5.67
CA HIS A 501 14.49 -9.42 -6.60
C HIS A 501 15.04 -8.74 -7.85
N ASP A 502 16.22 -9.13 -8.28
CA ASP A 502 16.65 -8.78 -9.61
C ASP A 502 15.80 -9.50 -10.67
N ALA A 503 15.94 -9.10 -11.91
CA ALA A 503 15.14 -9.63 -13.02
C ALA A 503 15.31 -11.14 -13.26
N ASP A 504 16.25 -11.80 -12.59
CA ASP A 504 16.53 -13.23 -12.71
C ASP A 504 15.86 -14.10 -11.63
N GLY A 505 15.09 -13.50 -10.72
CA GLY A 505 14.29 -14.19 -9.72
C GLY A 505 15.09 -14.80 -8.57
N ARG A 506 16.36 -14.43 -8.40
CA ARG A 506 17.17 -14.86 -7.26
C ARG A 506 16.89 -13.96 -6.06
N ALA A 507 16.69 -14.60 -4.90
CA ALA A 507 16.62 -13.89 -3.63
C ALA A 507 17.99 -13.25 -3.36
N ASP A 508 18.05 -11.94 -3.34
CA ASP A 508 19.28 -11.24 -2.99
C ASP A 508 19.58 -11.38 -1.50
N GLU A 509 20.76 -11.82 -1.21
CA GLU A 509 21.24 -12.02 0.14
C GLU A 509 21.76 -10.72 0.71
N THR A 510 21.20 -10.28 1.84
CA THR A 510 21.75 -9.13 2.56
C THR A 510 22.66 -9.60 3.68
N ARG A 511 23.90 -9.12 3.66
CA ARG A 511 24.91 -9.47 4.67
C ARG A 511 24.81 -8.53 5.86
N VAL A 512 24.61 -9.11 7.06
CA VAL A 512 24.63 -8.37 8.34
C VAL A 512 25.83 -8.80 9.14
N THR A 513 26.70 -7.86 9.47
CA THR A 513 27.87 -8.08 10.31
C THR A 513 27.58 -7.62 11.73
N LEU A 514 27.78 -8.51 12.69
CA LEU A 514 27.73 -8.18 14.12
C LEU A 514 29.10 -7.72 14.60
N PHE A 515 29.14 -6.55 15.24
CA PHE A 515 30.29 -6.08 16.00
C PHE A 515 29.93 -6.03 17.48
N ILE A 516 30.84 -6.51 18.34
CA ILE A 516 30.76 -6.35 19.79
C ILE A 516 31.94 -5.51 20.24
N ASN A 517 31.69 -4.37 20.86
CA ASN A 517 32.71 -3.40 21.26
C ASN A 517 33.72 -3.11 20.13
N GLY A 518 33.20 -2.94 18.90
CA GLY A 518 33.99 -2.67 17.71
C GLY A 518 34.73 -3.89 17.11
N THR A 519 34.64 -5.06 17.74
CA THR A 519 35.26 -6.30 17.21
C THR A 519 34.26 -7.00 16.29
N ASN A 520 34.68 -7.30 15.05
CA ASN A 520 33.89 -8.07 14.09
C ASN A 520 33.69 -9.51 14.61
N CYS A 521 32.43 -9.89 14.82
CA CYS A 521 32.00 -11.19 15.32
C CYS A 521 31.44 -12.11 14.24
N GLY A 522 31.54 -11.72 12.99
CA GLY A 522 31.08 -12.47 11.83
C GLY A 522 29.84 -11.90 11.19
N ALA A 523 29.65 -12.22 9.93
CA ALA A 523 28.51 -11.85 9.13
C ALA A 523 27.54 -13.03 8.99
N LYS A 524 26.25 -12.71 8.91
CA LYS A 524 25.18 -13.64 8.55
C LYS A 524 24.48 -13.13 7.32
N LEU A 525 24.01 -14.05 6.50
CA LEU A 525 23.16 -13.73 5.36
C LEU A 525 21.71 -13.77 5.82
N ALA A 526 21.03 -12.66 5.71
CA ALA A 526 19.58 -12.65 5.79
C ALA A 526 19.08 -13.06 4.39
N ALA A 527 18.65 -14.30 4.25
CA ALA A 527 18.05 -14.82 3.03
C ALA A 527 16.57 -15.10 3.29
N MET A 528 15.73 -14.79 2.33
CA MET A 528 14.34 -15.27 2.32
C MET A 528 14.32 -16.66 1.67
N GLU A 529 14.48 -17.69 2.46
CA GLU A 529 14.10 -19.03 2.01
C GLU A 529 12.57 -19.14 2.08
N HIS A 530 11.88 -19.03 0.96
CA HIS A 530 10.49 -19.47 0.68
C HIS A 530 9.44 -19.36 1.82
N GLN A 531 9.69 -18.56 2.85
CA GLN A 531 8.83 -18.39 4.02
C GLN A 531 8.56 -16.91 4.24
N PRO A 532 7.31 -16.52 4.50
CA PRO A 532 6.96 -15.12 4.78
C PRO A 532 7.49 -14.62 6.14
N ASN A 533 8.27 -15.43 6.84
CA ASN A 533 8.72 -15.16 8.20
C ASN A 533 10.16 -14.67 8.23
N ALA A 534 10.41 -13.60 9.01
CA ALA A 534 11.75 -13.16 9.31
C ALA A 534 12.57 -14.32 9.92
N VAL A 535 13.79 -14.52 9.41
CA VAL A 535 14.66 -15.58 9.88
C VAL A 535 15.41 -15.10 11.12
N ILE A 536 15.43 -15.92 12.18
CA ILE A 536 16.27 -15.67 13.34
C ILE A 536 17.71 -15.93 12.94
N GLN A 537 18.53 -14.89 12.95
CA GLN A 537 19.97 -15.02 12.79
C GLN A 537 20.63 -15.13 14.17
N GLU A 538 21.48 -16.10 14.34
CA GLU A 538 22.16 -16.38 15.61
C GLU A 538 23.68 -16.32 15.47
N TRP A 539 24.35 -15.52 16.31
CA TRP A 539 25.81 -15.44 16.41
C TRP A 539 26.26 -16.07 17.73
N HIS A 540 27.15 -17.03 17.63
CA HIS A 540 27.83 -17.66 18.74
C HIS A 540 29.26 -17.13 18.85
N VAL A 541 29.49 -16.23 19.78
CA VAL A 541 30.80 -15.62 19.98
C VAL A 541 31.55 -16.34 21.12
N LYS A 542 32.45 -17.26 20.73
CA LYS A 542 33.28 -18.05 21.62
C LYS A 542 34.74 -17.56 21.56
N ASN A 543 35.60 -18.13 22.42
CA ASN A 543 37.03 -17.79 22.50
C ASN A 543 37.32 -16.31 22.79
N LEU A 544 36.60 -15.79 23.80
CA LEU A 544 36.66 -14.38 24.17
C LEU A 544 37.94 -13.97 24.90
N ILE A 545 38.87 -14.91 25.24
CA ILE A 545 40.03 -14.65 26.08
C ILE A 545 40.92 -13.52 25.53
N PRO A 546 41.29 -13.44 24.26
CA PRO A 546 42.05 -12.31 23.73
C PRO A 546 41.24 -11.02 23.66
N ARG A 547 39.90 -11.13 23.49
CA ARG A 547 38.96 -10.02 23.35
C ARG A 547 38.44 -9.51 24.68
N TYR A 548 38.41 -10.38 25.70
CA TYR A 548 37.91 -10.11 27.04
C TYR A 548 38.69 -9.02 27.78
N HIS A 549 40.03 -8.96 27.60
CA HIS A 549 40.84 -7.91 28.19
C HIS A 549 40.50 -6.53 27.68
N ALA A 550 40.07 -6.42 26.43
CA ALA A 550 39.61 -5.17 25.82
C ALA A 550 38.19 -4.75 26.29
N TRP A 551 37.40 -5.71 26.76
CA TRP A 551 35.99 -5.45 27.15
C TRP A 551 35.80 -5.39 28.67
N ARG A 552 36.82 -5.70 29.45
CA ARG A 552 36.73 -5.77 30.92
C ARG A 552 36.30 -4.44 31.52
N GLY A 553 35.19 -4.49 32.30
CA GLY A 553 34.67 -3.32 33.01
C GLY A 553 33.81 -2.39 32.13
N HIS A 554 33.60 -2.71 30.85
CA HIS A 554 32.75 -1.93 29.96
C HIS A 554 31.40 -2.63 29.70
N ALA A 555 30.35 -1.87 29.45
CA ALA A 555 29.12 -2.39 28.88
C ALA A 555 29.40 -2.97 27.46
N LEU A 556 28.64 -3.98 27.06
CA LEU A 556 28.77 -4.52 25.71
C LEU A 556 27.99 -3.64 24.75
N THR A 557 28.67 -3.08 23.77
CA THR A 557 28.04 -2.40 22.64
C THR A 557 27.94 -3.37 21.48
N LEU A 558 26.69 -3.64 21.07
CA LEU A 558 26.40 -4.47 19.91
C LEU A 558 26.05 -3.58 18.74
N ARG A 559 26.73 -3.73 17.63
CA ARG A 559 26.43 -3.05 16.38
C ARG A 559 26.08 -4.07 15.31
N PHE A 560 24.87 -3.96 14.76
CA PHE A 560 24.50 -4.63 13.54
C PHE A 560 24.76 -3.68 12.38
N ALA A 561 25.64 -4.07 11.47
CA ALA A 561 25.99 -3.28 10.31
C ALA A 561 25.61 -4.02 9.03
N VAL A 562 25.01 -3.33 8.10
CA VAL A 562 24.71 -3.82 6.76
C VAL A 562 25.78 -3.30 5.83
N GLU A 563 26.49 -4.20 5.19
CA GLU A 563 27.40 -3.91 4.10
C GLU A 563 26.60 -4.07 2.80
N THR A 564 26.41 -2.96 2.09
CA THR A 564 25.76 -2.98 0.79
C THR A 564 26.81 -2.81 -0.30
N ASP A 565 26.62 -3.53 -1.39
CA ASP A 565 27.32 -3.24 -2.64
C ASP A 565 26.77 -1.92 -3.21
N ALA A 566 27.64 -1.04 -3.67
CA ALA A 566 27.25 0.29 -4.16
C ALA A 566 26.26 0.23 -5.34
N ASP A 567 26.28 -0.87 -6.10
CA ASP A 567 25.40 -1.10 -7.26
C ASP A 567 24.08 -1.77 -6.88
N ARG A 568 23.90 -2.21 -5.62
CA ARG A 568 22.73 -2.93 -5.15
C ARG A 568 22.27 -2.39 -3.78
N PRO A 569 21.31 -1.48 -3.75
CA PRO A 569 20.84 -0.83 -2.53
C PRO A 569 19.90 -1.74 -1.73
N PHE A 570 20.45 -2.69 -0.99
CA PHE A 570 19.70 -3.59 -0.13
C PHE A 570 19.71 -3.14 1.31
N GLY A 571 18.63 -3.43 1.99
CA GLY A 571 18.45 -3.09 3.39
C GLY A 571 18.02 -4.29 4.21
N ILE A 572 17.98 -4.09 5.51
CA ILE A 572 17.40 -5.04 6.45
C ILE A 572 16.35 -4.32 7.26
N ASN A 573 15.21 -4.98 7.41
CA ASN A 573 14.20 -4.60 8.35
C ASN A 573 14.42 -5.38 9.66
N ILE A 574 14.67 -4.66 10.75
CA ILE A 574 14.51 -5.22 12.08
C ILE A 574 13.06 -4.91 12.49
N SER A 575 12.17 -5.81 12.15
CA SER A 575 10.75 -5.58 12.31
C SER A 575 10.21 -6.07 13.64
N ASN A 576 9.37 -5.26 14.24
CA ASN A 576 8.47 -5.63 15.34
C ASN A 576 7.07 -6.02 14.84
N PHE A 577 6.85 -6.24 13.55
CA PHE A 577 5.52 -6.57 13.07
C PHE A 577 5.03 -7.89 13.68
N PRO A 578 4.16 -7.85 14.72
CA PRO A 578 3.59 -9.08 15.28
C PRO A 578 2.70 -9.80 14.27
N GLU A 579 2.30 -9.13 13.20
CA GLU A 579 1.33 -9.58 12.23
C GLU A 579 1.88 -10.49 11.14
N TRP A 580 3.17 -10.40 10.89
CA TRP A 580 3.89 -11.29 9.96
C TRP A 580 4.43 -12.54 10.65
N PHE A 581 4.31 -12.58 11.98
CA PHE A 581 4.67 -13.71 12.82
C PHE A 581 3.39 -14.35 13.36
N HIS A 582 3.37 -15.67 13.50
CA HIS A 582 2.24 -16.39 14.13
C HIS A 582 1.79 -15.67 15.40
N ALA A 583 0.48 -15.49 15.52
CA ALA A 583 -0.19 -14.71 16.56
C ALA A 583 0.53 -14.71 17.92
N GLY A 584 0.97 -13.53 18.36
CA GLY A 584 1.35 -13.28 19.74
C GLY A 584 2.85 -13.28 20.08
N GLU A 585 3.77 -13.51 19.14
CA GLU A 585 5.20 -13.49 19.44
C GLU A 585 5.94 -12.31 18.78
N THR A 586 6.05 -11.21 19.50
CA THR A 586 7.12 -10.23 19.24
C THR A 586 8.45 -10.89 19.58
N LYS A 587 9.33 -11.08 18.60
CA LYS A 587 10.66 -11.65 18.85
C LYS A 587 11.69 -10.54 18.82
N PRO A 588 12.08 -10.04 19.99
CA PRO A 588 13.07 -8.98 20.14
C PRO A 588 14.48 -9.48 19.78
N ILE A 589 15.42 -8.55 19.72
CA ILE A 589 16.83 -8.89 19.74
C ILE A 589 17.13 -9.50 21.12
N GLU A 590 17.71 -10.67 21.14
CA GLU A 590 18.13 -11.36 22.36
C GLU A 590 19.64 -11.42 22.47
N VAL A 591 20.16 -11.15 23.67
CA VAL A 591 21.58 -11.26 23.99
C VAL A 591 21.72 -12.12 25.24
N GLU A 592 22.28 -13.29 25.05
CA GLU A 592 22.56 -14.24 26.11
C GLU A 592 24.05 -14.23 26.44
N VAL A 593 24.38 -13.85 27.65
CA VAL A 593 25.77 -13.85 28.17
C VAL A 593 25.95 -15.07 29.07
N ARG A 594 26.72 -16.04 28.62
CA ARG A 594 27.07 -17.28 29.35
C ARG A 594 28.39 -17.09 30.07
N ARG A 595 28.42 -17.47 31.34
CA ARG A 595 29.57 -17.33 32.23
C ARG A 595 30.31 -18.65 32.42
#